data_18f64289f24dcca72b0d7024f04d99dd
#
_entry.id   18f64289f24dcca72b0d7024f04d99dd
#
_cell.length_a   1.000
_cell.length_b   1.000
_cell.length_c   1.000
_cell.angle_alpha   90.00
_cell.angle_beta   90.00
_cell.angle_gamma   90.00
#
_symmetry.space_group_name_H-M   'P 1'
#
loop_
_entity.id
_entity.type
_entity.pdbx_description
1 polymer ?
#
loop_
_entity_poly.entity_id
_entity_poly.type
_entity_poly.pdbx_seq_one_letter_code
_entity_poly.pdbx_strand_id
1 'polypeptide(L)'
;LGVHLIAAALDSPLSDFLNKSGPFLFYLVVWALVFAGTGLLIGVFVPFVTGDSLLFAAGLIAATTDNVNIAVLAVGVGIAAFLGDQVGFVLGRHFGRPYLDKRKSPLVAKWVAHTEAFYEKWGWSAVVVARFMPWMRSLIPPVAGIARMNYYKFLSANFVGAIVWGTGMSFVGYFAAQNESVKSVAYVIGFGFITASIVAGYLSWKRDRETK
;
A
#
# COMPACT_ATOMS: atom_id res chain seq x y z
N LEU A 1 -14.92 27.41 -6.32
CA LEU A 1 -13.81 28.14 -7.01
C LEU A 1 -12.44 27.59 -6.60
N GLY A 2 -12.19 27.34 -5.30
CA GLY A 2 -10.89 26.85 -4.81
C GLY A 2 -10.51 25.44 -5.29
N VAL A 3 -11.46 24.51 -5.37
CA VAL A 3 -11.23 23.13 -5.79
C VAL A 3 -10.88 23.03 -7.27
N HIS A 4 -11.54 23.85 -8.12
CA HIS A 4 -11.21 23.93 -9.56
C HIS A 4 -9.83 24.52 -9.82
N LEU A 5 -9.38 25.49 -9.00
CA LEU A 5 -8.02 26.05 -9.09
C LEU A 5 -6.94 25.06 -8.67
N ILE A 6 -7.20 24.25 -7.63
CA ILE A 6 -6.27 23.22 -7.18
C ILE A 6 -6.19 22.08 -8.21
N ALA A 7 -7.34 21.66 -8.76
CA ALA A 7 -7.36 20.67 -9.85
C ALA A 7 -6.58 21.16 -11.07
N ALA A 8 -6.83 22.39 -11.53
CA ALA A 8 -6.11 22.99 -12.65
C ALA A 8 -4.60 23.21 -12.38
N ALA A 9 -4.22 23.52 -11.13
CA ALA A 9 -2.81 23.68 -10.75
C ALA A 9 -2.04 22.34 -10.69
N LEU A 10 -2.73 21.24 -10.45
CA LEU A 10 -2.15 19.89 -10.47
C LEU A 10 -2.18 19.27 -11.87
N ASP A 11 -3.19 19.59 -12.67
CA ASP A 11 -3.36 19.03 -14.02
C ASP A 11 -2.24 19.49 -14.96
N SER A 12 -1.76 20.73 -14.88
CA SER A 12 -0.73 21.23 -15.80
C SER A 12 0.66 20.62 -15.61
N PRO A 13 1.27 20.58 -14.40
CA PRO A 13 2.59 19.97 -14.25
C PRO A 13 2.54 18.43 -14.38
N LEU A 14 1.43 17.80 -14.05
CA LEU A 14 1.26 16.35 -14.19
C LEU A 14 1.06 15.95 -15.65
N SER A 15 0.23 16.68 -16.41
CA SER A 15 0.04 16.44 -17.84
C SER A 15 1.34 16.70 -18.63
N ASP A 16 2.10 17.73 -18.27
CA ASP A 16 3.41 18.01 -18.86
C ASP A 16 4.43 16.90 -18.55
N PHE A 17 4.43 16.37 -17.33
CA PHE A 17 5.25 15.23 -16.95
C PHE A 17 4.89 13.97 -17.73
N LEU A 18 3.60 13.65 -17.85
CA LEU A 18 3.10 12.50 -18.61
C LEU A 18 3.38 12.64 -20.10
N ASN A 19 3.25 13.84 -20.66
CA ASN A 19 3.55 14.11 -22.05
C ASN A 19 5.05 14.04 -22.37
N LYS A 20 5.93 14.49 -21.45
CA LYS A 20 7.39 14.43 -21.62
C LYS A 20 7.98 13.05 -21.37
N SER A 21 7.48 12.32 -20.37
CA SER A 21 8.08 11.08 -19.88
C SER A 21 7.35 9.83 -20.36
N GLY A 22 6.19 10.01 -21.01
CA GLY A 22 5.31 8.93 -21.45
C GLY A 22 4.56 8.22 -20.31
N PRO A 23 3.46 7.54 -20.63
CA PRO A 23 2.64 6.82 -19.64
C PRO A 23 3.41 5.69 -18.94
N PHE A 24 4.47 5.19 -19.58
CA PHE A 24 5.31 4.12 -19.04
C PHE A 24 5.96 4.51 -17.71
N LEU A 25 6.53 5.73 -17.61
CA LEU A 25 7.17 6.19 -16.37
C LEU A 25 6.14 6.36 -15.24
N PHE A 26 4.93 6.81 -15.55
CA PHE A 26 3.84 6.87 -14.57
C PHE A 26 3.52 5.49 -13.99
N TYR A 27 3.32 4.47 -14.84
CA TYR A 27 3.09 3.11 -14.38
C TYR A 27 4.23 2.61 -13.51
N LEU A 28 5.47 2.79 -13.97
CA LEU A 28 6.66 2.32 -13.28
C LEU A 28 6.79 2.95 -11.88
N VAL A 29 6.55 4.26 -11.76
CA VAL A 29 6.58 4.97 -10.47
C VAL A 29 5.50 4.44 -9.53
N VAL A 30 4.26 4.32 -10.00
CA VAL A 30 3.15 3.79 -9.17
C VAL A 30 3.44 2.36 -8.73
N TRP A 31 3.86 1.47 -9.64
CA TRP A 31 4.17 0.08 -9.32
C TRP A 31 5.36 -0.06 -8.36
N ALA A 32 6.41 0.76 -8.55
CA ALA A 32 7.57 0.78 -7.66
C ALA A 32 7.19 1.24 -6.24
N LEU A 33 6.36 2.29 -6.12
CA LEU A 33 5.88 2.77 -4.83
C LEU A 33 5.00 1.73 -4.12
N VAL A 34 4.12 1.06 -4.85
CA VAL A 34 3.29 -0.02 -4.30
C VAL A 34 4.17 -1.19 -3.85
N PHE A 35 5.10 -1.64 -4.69
CA PHE A 35 6.04 -2.71 -4.34
C PHE A 35 6.88 -2.37 -3.11
N ALA A 36 7.47 -1.18 -3.06
CA ALA A 36 8.28 -0.72 -1.94
C ALA A 36 7.44 -0.55 -0.65
N GLY A 37 6.22 -0.03 -0.79
CA GLY A 37 5.29 0.15 0.33
C GLY A 37 4.87 -1.16 0.99
N THR A 38 4.68 -2.21 0.20
CA THR A 38 4.27 -3.53 0.70
C THR A 38 5.47 -4.42 1.07
N GLY A 39 6.54 -4.42 0.26
CA GLY A 39 7.66 -5.34 0.41
C GLY A 39 8.75 -4.90 1.37
N LEU A 40 9.06 -3.62 1.40
CA LEU A 40 10.18 -3.05 2.18
C LEU A 40 9.75 -2.42 3.51
N LEU A 41 8.53 -2.69 3.97
CA LEU A 41 7.97 -2.12 5.21
C LEU A 41 7.87 -0.57 5.21
N ILE A 42 8.12 0.09 4.08
CA ILE A 42 8.00 1.54 3.97
C ILE A 42 6.56 1.98 4.27
N GLY A 43 5.58 1.16 3.86
CA GLY A 43 4.16 1.39 4.16
C GLY A 43 3.81 1.40 5.66
N VAL A 44 4.68 0.89 6.54
CA VAL A 44 4.50 1.00 8.00
C VAL A 44 4.75 2.42 8.46
N PHE A 45 5.72 3.11 7.86
CA PHE A 45 6.09 4.49 8.22
C PHE A 45 5.21 5.52 7.51
N VAL A 46 4.77 5.20 6.28
CA VAL A 46 3.96 6.12 5.45
C VAL A 46 2.79 5.35 4.80
N PRO A 47 1.85 4.82 5.61
CA PRO A 47 0.85 3.85 5.14
C PRO A 47 -0.13 4.41 4.12
N PHE A 48 -0.49 5.68 4.23
CA PHE A 48 -1.47 6.29 3.35
C PHE A 48 -0.87 6.73 2.00
N VAL A 49 0.37 7.20 1.98
CA VAL A 49 1.01 7.73 0.75
C VAL A 49 1.37 6.60 -0.22
N THR A 50 1.78 5.44 0.28
CA THR A 50 2.19 4.29 -0.56
C THR A 50 1.06 3.27 -0.81
N GLY A 51 -0.16 3.60 -0.42
CA GLY A 51 -1.26 2.66 -0.43
C GLY A 51 -2.53 3.19 -1.08
N ASP A 52 -3.60 3.23 -0.27
CA ASP A 52 -4.96 3.49 -0.76
C ASP A 52 -5.10 4.82 -1.48
N SER A 53 -4.50 5.88 -0.94
CA SER A 53 -4.52 7.22 -1.54
C SER A 53 -3.75 7.27 -2.86
N LEU A 54 -2.60 6.55 -2.96
CA LEU A 54 -1.83 6.45 -4.19
C LEU A 54 -2.64 5.77 -5.29
N LEU A 55 -3.25 4.61 -4.99
CA LEU A 55 -4.02 3.83 -5.95
C LEU A 55 -5.28 4.57 -6.41
N PHE A 56 -5.95 5.21 -5.46
CA PHE A 56 -7.11 6.03 -5.75
C PHE A 56 -6.74 7.21 -6.66
N ALA A 57 -5.68 7.97 -6.33
CA ALA A 57 -5.18 9.07 -7.15
C ALA A 57 -4.71 8.61 -8.54
N ALA A 58 -4.01 7.47 -8.61
CA ALA A 58 -3.58 6.90 -9.90
C ALA A 58 -4.77 6.48 -10.76
N GLY A 59 -5.84 5.96 -10.18
CA GLY A 59 -7.10 5.68 -10.86
C GLY A 59 -7.80 6.93 -11.39
N LEU A 60 -7.84 8.01 -10.59
CA LEU A 60 -8.35 9.32 -11.01
C LEU A 60 -7.57 9.85 -12.23
N ILE A 61 -6.24 9.79 -12.17
CA ILE A 61 -5.37 10.24 -13.27
C ILE A 61 -5.64 9.42 -14.53
N ALA A 62 -5.77 8.09 -14.39
CA ALA A 62 -6.08 7.21 -15.52
C ALA A 62 -7.43 7.51 -16.18
N ALA A 63 -8.40 8.07 -15.43
CA ALA A 63 -9.70 8.47 -15.97
C ALA A 63 -9.69 9.84 -16.65
N THR A 64 -8.72 10.71 -16.33
CA THR A 64 -8.63 12.09 -16.81
C THR A 64 -7.56 12.28 -17.88
N THR A 65 -6.79 11.24 -18.19
CA THR A 65 -5.66 11.28 -19.12
C THR A 65 -5.81 10.20 -20.19
N ASP A 66 -5.94 10.57 -21.45
CA ASP A 66 -6.17 9.63 -22.57
C ASP A 66 -5.03 8.61 -22.77
N ASN A 67 -3.82 8.96 -22.34
CA ASN A 67 -2.62 8.13 -22.53
C ASN A 67 -2.44 7.06 -21.44
N VAL A 68 -3.26 7.05 -20.38
CA VAL A 68 -3.13 6.11 -19.26
C VAL A 68 -4.28 5.10 -19.27
N ASN A 69 -3.94 3.82 -19.53
CA ASN A 69 -4.91 2.74 -19.53
C ASN A 69 -5.10 2.17 -18.12
N ILE A 70 -6.32 2.24 -17.60
CA ILE A 70 -6.67 1.74 -16.25
C ILE A 70 -6.42 0.24 -16.09
N ALA A 71 -6.63 -0.58 -17.13
CA ALA A 71 -6.41 -2.02 -17.03
C ALA A 71 -4.92 -2.33 -16.85
N VAL A 72 -4.04 -1.65 -17.58
CA VAL A 72 -2.58 -1.78 -17.44
C VAL A 72 -2.13 -1.34 -16.06
N LEU A 73 -2.64 -0.20 -15.56
CA LEU A 73 -2.38 0.29 -14.21
C LEU A 73 -2.78 -0.75 -13.17
N ALA A 74 -4.02 -1.20 -13.20
CA ALA A 74 -4.60 -2.09 -12.20
C ALA A 74 -3.91 -3.47 -12.15
N VAL A 75 -3.61 -4.05 -13.31
CA VAL A 75 -2.88 -5.33 -13.39
C VAL A 75 -1.47 -5.18 -12.82
N GLY A 76 -0.75 -4.14 -13.21
CA GLY A 76 0.60 -3.90 -12.70
C GLY A 76 0.63 -3.60 -11.20
N VAL A 77 -0.36 -2.87 -10.68
CA VAL A 77 -0.54 -2.67 -9.23
C VAL A 77 -0.76 -4.00 -8.51
N GLY A 78 -1.64 -4.87 -9.04
CA GLY A 78 -1.88 -6.20 -8.48
C GLY A 78 -0.59 -7.04 -8.42
N ILE A 79 0.19 -7.04 -9.50
CA ILE A 79 1.48 -7.75 -9.58
C ILE A 79 2.49 -7.14 -8.61
N ALA A 80 2.63 -5.82 -8.58
CA ALA A 80 3.57 -5.13 -7.71
C ALA A 80 3.27 -5.38 -6.23
N ALA A 81 2.00 -5.30 -5.83
CA ALA A 81 1.55 -5.60 -4.48
C ALA A 81 1.79 -7.06 -4.11
N PHE A 82 1.44 -7.99 -5.01
CA PHE A 82 1.68 -9.42 -4.81
C PHE A 82 3.16 -9.74 -4.60
N LEU A 83 4.03 -9.23 -5.48
CA LEU A 83 5.48 -9.46 -5.40
C LEU A 83 6.10 -8.79 -4.18
N GLY A 84 5.66 -7.58 -3.82
CA GLY A 84 6.13 -6.90 -2.62
C GLY A 84 5.87 -7.72 -1.37
N ASP A 85 4.67 -8.25 -1.20
CA ASP A 85 4.34 -9.09 -0.06
C ASP A 85 5.12 -10.41 -0.04
N GLN A 86 5.45 -10.99 -1.21
CA GLN A 86 6.33 -12.15 -1.24
C GLN A 86 7.71 -11.82 -0.66
N VAL A 87 8.26 -10.66 -1.01
CA VAL A 87 9.52 -10.18 -0.44
C VAL A 87 9.40 -10.00 1.07
N GLY A 88 8.33 -9.34 1.55
CA GLY A 88 8.06 -9.16 2.97
C GLY A 88 7.98 -10.49 3.73
N PHE A 89 7.25 -11.48 3.18
CA PHE A 89 7.15 -12.82 3.76
C PHE A 89 8.50 -13.53 3.84
N VAL A 90 9.27 -13.50 2.76
CA VAL A 90 10.60 -14.13 2.69
C VAL A 90 11.56 -13.47 3.68
N LEU A 91 11.56 -12.14 3.76
CA LEU A 91 12.38 -11.40 4.73
C LEU A 91 12.00 -11.77 6.17
N GLY A 92 10.71 -11.83 6.48
CA GLY A 92 10.23 -12.27 7.79
C GLY A 92 10.67 -13.68 8.14
N ARG A 93 10.57 -14.62 7.19
CA ARG A 93 10.89 -16.03 7.39
C ARG A 93 12.39 -16.28 7.54
N HIS A 94 13.23 -15.64 6.71
CA HIS A 94 14.65 -15.91 6.66
C HIS A 94 15.49 -15.03 7.59
N PHE A 95 15.05 -13.81 7.86
CA PHE A 95 15.78 -12.87 8.72
C PHE A 95 15.07 -12.62 10.05
N GLY A 96 13.76 -12.34 10.01
CA GLY A 96 12.99 -12.03 11.20
C GLY A 96 12.92 -13.19 12.18
N ARG A 97 12.57 -14.38 11.71
CA ARG A 97 12.46 -15.58 12.55
C ARG A 97 13.78 -15.99 13.22
N PRO A 98 14.92 -16.16 12.51
CA PRO A 98 16.18 -16.52 13.15
C PRO A 98 16.70 -15.44 14.13
N TYR A 99 16.40 -14.16 13.86
CA TYR A 99 16.73 -13.09 14.79
C TYR A 99 15.96 -13.21 16.10
N LEU A 100 14.67 -13.51 16.05
CA LEU A 100 13.84 -13.69 17.24
C LEU A 100 14.19 -14.99 18.00
N ASP A 101 14.50 -16.07 17.30
CA ASP A 101 14.91 -17.35 17.91
C ASP A 101 16.23 -17.21 18.69
N LYS A 102 17.13 -16.31 18.27
CA LYS A 102 18.38 -15.99 19.01
C LYS A 102 18.13 -15.19 20.29
N ARG A 103 17.02 -14.48 20.40
CA ARG A 103 16.63 -13.74 21.59
C ARG A 103 15.98 -14.68 22.59
N LYS A 104 16.73 -15.12 23.60
CA LYS A 104 16.25 -15.98 24.71
C LYS A 104 15.34 -15.21 25.69
N SER A 105 14.37 -14.47 25.17
CA SER A 105 13.41 -13.71 25.97
C SER A 105 12.08 -14.48 26.06
N PRO A 106 11.57 -14.78 27.26
CA PRO A 106 10.27 -15.45 27.41
C PRO A 106 9.12 -14.67 26.77
N LEU A 107 9.19 -13.34 26.76
CA LEU A 107 8.24 -12.46 26.09
C LEU A 107 8.22 -12.69 24.58
N VAL A 108 9.39 -12.74 23.94
CA VAL A 108 9.52 -12.98 22.51
C VAL A 108 8.96 -14.36 22.13
N ALA A 109 9.31 -15.39 22.92
CA ALA A 109 8.82 -16.76 22.70
C ALA A 109 7.28 -16.81 22.82
N LYS A 110 6.69 -16.13 23.79
CA LYS A 110 5.23 -16.03 23.95
C LYS A 110 4.56 -15.34 22.78
N TRP A 111 5.13 -14.21 22.29
CA TRP A 111 4.61 -13.49 21.13
C TRP A 111 4.66 -14.33 19.85
N VAL A 112 5.77 -15.02 19.62
CA VAL A 112 5.92 -15.91 18.46
C VAL A 112 4.90 -17.05 18.50
N ALA A 113 4.77 -17.75 19.64
CA ALA A 113 3.79 -18.82 19.81
C ALA A 113 2.34 -18.35 19.63
N HIS A 114 2.00 -17.17 20.13
CA HIS A 114 0.67 -16.59 19.94
C HIS A 114 0.39 -16.26 18.47
N THR A 115 1.39 -15.73 17.76
CA THR A 115 1.28 -15.41 16.34
C THR A 115 1.17 -16.68 15.49
N GLU A 116 1.91 -17.73 15.82
CA GLU A 116 1.78 -19.04 15.15
C GLU A 116 0.37 -19.60 15.32
N ALA A 117 -0.15 -19.68 16.54
CA ALA A 117 -1.51 -20.13 16.82
C ALA A 117 -2.59 -19.29 16.10
N PHE A 118 -2.39 -17.99 16.02
CA PHE A 118 -3.28 -17.10 15.26
C PHE A 118 -3.29 -17.46 13.78
N TYR A 119 -2.12 -17.67 13.15
CA TYR A 119 -2.04 -18.02 11.73
C TYR A 119 -2.45 -19.48 11.44
N GLU A 120 -2.34 -20.39 12.40
CA GLU A 120 -2.92 -21.74 12.26
C GLU A 120 -4.44 -21.67 12.16
N LYS A 121 -5.08 -20.84 12.97
CA LYS A 121 -6.55 -20.71 13.04
C LYS A 121 -7.12 -19.85 11.91
N TRP A 122 -6.55 -18.69 11.65
CA TRP A 122 -7.13 -17.65 10.78
C TRP A 122 -6.28 -17.34 9.54
N GLY A 123 -5.16 -18.02 9.36
CA GLY A 123 -4.07 -17.64 8.47
C GLY A 123 -4.48 -17.10 7.12
N TRP A 124 -5.32 -17.83 6.37
CA TRP A 124 -5.76 -17.39 5.05
C TRP A 124 -6.61 -16.11 5.10
N SER A 125 -7.65 -16.15 5.90
CA SER A 125 -8.56 -15.00 6.05
C SER A 125 -7.89 -13.79 6.70
N ALA A 126 -6.99 -14.02 7.67
CA ALA A 126 -6.22 -12.95 8.29
C ALA A 126 -5.38 -12.17 7.26
N VAL A 127 -4.71 -12.87 6.33
CA VAL A 127 -3.91 -12.23 5.28
C VAL A 127 -4.79 -11.40 4.34
N VAL A 128 -5.95 -11.94 3.93
CA VAL A 128 -6.87 -11.21 3.04
C VAL A 128 -7.48 -9.99 3.72
N VAL A 129 -8.04 -10.17 4.93
CA VAL A 129 -8.74 -9.08 5.64
C VAL A 129 -7.79 -7.96 6.06
N ALA A 130 -6.58 -8.31 6.53
CA ALA A 130 -5.60 -7.32 6.94
C ALA A 130 -5.16 -6.37 5.82
N ARG A 131 -5.34 -6.77 4.57
CA ARG A 131 -5.01 -5.94 3.42
C ARG A 131 -5.86 -4.68 3.32
N PHE A 132 -7.06 -4.71 3.88
CA PHE A 132 -7.95 -3.55 3.96
C PHE A 132 -7.65 -2.64 5.16
N MET A 133 -6.68 -3.03 6.00
CA MET A 133 -6.21 -2.20 7.12
C MET A 133 -4.85 -1.56 6.75
N PRO A 134 -4.74 -0.22 6.69
CA PRO A 134 -3.56 0.47 6.15
C PRO A 134 -2.23 0.08 6.81
N TRP A 135 -2.22 -0.13 8.13
CA TRP A 135 -1.03 -0.53 8.89
C TRP A 135 -0.75 -2.03 8.81
N MET A 136 -1.80 -2.83 8.87
CA MET A 136 -1.68 -4.29 8.94
C MET A 136 -1.19 -4.89 7.63
N ARG A 137 -1.59 -4.37 6.48
CA ARG A 137 -1.18 -4.92 5.19
C ARG A 137 0.34 -4.97 4.99
N SER A 138 1.09 -3.97 5.49
CA SER A 138 2.55 -3.98 5.38
C SER A 138 3.23 -4.86 6.43
N LEU A 139 2.57 -5.09 7.58
CA LEU A 139 3.10 -5.91 8.66
C LEU A 139 2.79 -7.40 8.50
N ILE A 140 1.63 -7.74 7.93
CA ILE A 140 1.16 -9.13 7.83
C ILE A 140 2.12 -10.03 7.04
N PRO A 141 2.66 -9.67 5.87
CA PRO A 141 3.58 -10.53 5.14
C PRO A 141 4.82 -10.94 5.95
N PRO A 142 5.59 -10.01 6.54
CA PRO A 142 6.76 -10.39 7.34
C PRO A 142 6.36 -11.14 8.62
N VAL A 143 5.25 -10.78 9.27
CA VAL A 143 4.78 -11.48 10.49
C VAL A 143 4.33 -12.90 10.16
N ALA A 144 3.63 -13.12 9.04
CA ALA A 144 3.29 -14.46 8.55
C ALA A 144 4.54 -15.30 8.23
N GLY A 145 5.59 -14.66 7.70
CA GLY A 145 6.90 -15.28 7.49
C GLY A 145 7.58 -15.69 8.81
N ILE A 146 7.59 -14.81 9.81
CA ILE A 146 8.11 -15.07 11.16
C ILE A 146 7.35 -16.22 11.83
N ALA A 147 6.03 -16.25 11.70
CA ALA A 147 5.16 -17.32 12.23
C ALA A 147 5.25 -18.63 11.45
N ARG A 148 6.13 -18.74 10.46
CA ARG A 148 6.29 -19.91 9.61
C ARG A 148 4.98 -20.43 8.98
N MET A 149 4.04 -19.51 8.67
CA MET A 149 2.82 -19.84 7.97
C MET A 149 3.10 -20.68 6.72
N ASN A 150 2.22 -21.62 6.40
CA ASN A 150 2.35 -22.42 5.18
C ASN A 150 2.38 -21.51 3.96
N TYR A 151 3.42 -21.64 3.13
CA TYR A 151 3.67 -20.76 1.99
C TYR A 151 2.53 -20.77 0.98
N TYR A 152 1.95 -21.91 0.66
CA TYR A 152 0.86 -22.00 -0.31
C TYR A 152 -0.43 -21.35 0.19
N LYS A 153 -0.71 -21.45 1.50
CA LYS A 153 -1.83 -20.71 2.13
C LYS A 153 -1.59 -19.20 2.06
N PHE A 154 -0.36 -18.75 2.36
CA PHE A 154 0.01 -17.34 2.21
C PHE A 154 -0.07 -16.88 0.76
N LEU A 155 0.51 -17.65 -0.18
CA LEU A 155 0.54 -17.33 -1.61
C LEU A 155 -0.85 -17.09 -2.18
N SER A 156 -1.79 -18.03 -1.92
CA SER A 156 -3.17 -17.93 -2.40
C SER A 156 -3.94 -16.77 -1.75
N ALA A 157 -3.79 -16.58 -0.44
CA ALA A 157 -4.42 -15.46 0.26
C ALA A 157 -3.88 -14.11 -0.23
N ASN A 158 -2.55 -14.03 -0.41
CA ASN A 158 -1.90 -12.86 -0.94
C ASN A 158 -2.35 -12.54 -2.37
N PHE A 159 -2.44 -13.55 -3.24
CA PHE A 159 -2.91 -13.39 -4.61
C PHE A 159 -4.33 -12.80 -4.66
N VAL A 160 -5.27 -13.40 -3.93
CA VAL A 160 -6.65 -12.90 -3.85
C VAL A 160 -6.69 -11.49 -3.28
N GLY A 161 -5.99 -11.26 -2.16
CA GLY A 161 -5.95 -9.96 -1.51
C GLY A 161 -5.33 -8.86 -2.40
N ALA A 162 -4.25 -9.17 -3.14
CA ALA A 162 -3.57 -8.23 -4.03
C ALA A 162 -4.47 -7.79 -5.19
N ILE A 163 -5.16 -8.75 -5.81
CA ILE A 163 -6.09 -8.46 -6.90
C ILE A 163 -7.26 -7.62 -6.36
N VAL A 164 -7.95 -8.10 -5.33
CA VAL A 164 -9.16 -7.42 -4.84
C VAL A 164 -8.84 -6.01 -4.35
N TRP A 165 -7.77 -5.84 -3.57
CA TRP A 165 -7.39 -4.53 -3.06
C TRP A 165 -6.78 -3.64 -4.14
N GLY A 166 -5.73 -4.10 -4.83
CA GLY A 166 -4.97 -3.27 -5.76
C GLY A 166 -5.79 -2.86 -6.98
N THR A 167 -6.43 -3.83 -7.62
CA THR A 167 -7.31 -3.59 -8.77
C THR A 167 -8.56 -2.82 -8.32
N GLY A 168 -9.18 -3.22 -7.20
CA GLY A 168 -10.38 -2.57 -6.68
C GLY A 168 -10.17 -1.09 -6.39
N MET A 169 -9.12 -0.71 -5.65
CA MET A 169 -8.83 0.69 -5.33
C MET A 169 -8.52 1.54 -6.57
N SER A 170 -7.79 0.99 -7.54
CA SER A 170 -7.52 1.66 -8.81
C SER A 170 -8.81 1.94 -9.59
N PHE A 171 -9.72 0.97 -9.66
CA PHE A 171 -11.01 1.15 -10.33
C PHE A 171 -11.95 2.08 -9.56
N VAL A 172 -11.96 2.05 -8.23
CA VAL A 172 -12.73 3.01 -7.41
C VAL A 172 -12.31 4.44 -7.73
N GLY A 173 -11.00 4.72 -7.81
CA GLY A 173 -10.48 6.02 -8.22
C GLY A 173 -10.90 6.39 -9.65
N TYR A 174 -10.81 5.45 -10.58
CA TYR A 174 -11.18 5.65 -11.98
C TYR A 174 -12.66 6.01 -12.15
N PHE A 175 -13.56 5.24 -11.54
CA PHE A 175 -15.01 5.52 -11.63
C PHE A 175 -15.43 6.74 -10.83
N ALA A 176 -14.73 7.07 -9.74
CA ALA A 176 -14.96 8.30 -9.00
C ALA A 176 -14.71 9.55 -9.85
N ALA A 177 -13.74 9.50 -10.77
CA ALA A 177 -13.47 10.61 -11.67
C ALA A 177 -14.54 10.84 -12.75
N GLN A 178 -15.32 9.81 -13.08
CA GLN A 178 -16.38 9.91 -14.10
C GLN A 178 -17.64 10.64 -13.60
N ASN A 179 -17.77 10.82 -12.28
CA ASN A 179 -18.90 11.53 -11.68
C ASN A 179 -18.42 12.87 -11.11
N GLU A 180 -18.89 13.99 -11.69
CA GLU A 180 -18.50 15.36 -11.31
C GLU A 180 -18.64 15.64 -9.81
N SER A 181 -19.72 15.16 -9.18
CA SER A 181 -19.97 15.36 -7.75
C SER A 181 -19.00 14.54 -6.89
N VAL A 182 -18.65 13.33 -7.34
CA VAL A 182 -17.72 12.42 -6.63
C VAL A 182 -16.29 12.85 -6.84
N LYS A 183 -15.95 13.38 -8.02
CA LYS A 183 -14.60 13.88 -8.35
C LYS A 183 -14.13 14.95 -7.37
N SER A 184 -14.98 15.94 -7.07
CA SER A 184 -14.64 17.00 -6.11
C SER A 184 -14.43 16.46 -4.70
N VAL A 185 -15.28 15.55 -4.23
CA VAL A 185 -15.14 14.91 -2.91
C VAL A 185 -13.91 14.03 -2.85
N ALA A 186 -13.63 13.29 -3.92
CA ALA A 186 -12.46 12.41 -4.03
C ALA A 186 -11.14 13.18 -3.94
N TYR A 187 -11.03 14.33 -4.60
CA TYR A 187 -9.85 15.20 -4.47
C TYR A 187 -9.68 15.73 -3.04
N VAL A 188 -10.78 16.14 -2.39
CA VAL A 188 -10.73 16.64 -1.00
C VAL A 188 -10.28 15.53 -0.04
N ILE A 189 -10.82 14.33 -0.19
CA ILE A 189 -10.45 13.17 0.64
C ILE A 189 -8.98 12.78 0.38
N GLY A 190 -8.56 12.64 -0.87
CA GLY A 190 -7.19 12.29 -1.24
C GLY A 190 -6.16 13.29 -0.71
N PHE A 191 -6.43 14.58 -0.88
CA PHE A 191 -5.58 15.66 -0.36
C PHE A 191 -5.58 15.70 1.18
N GLY A 192 -6.74 15.48 1.80
CA GLY A 192 -6.87 15.40 3.26
C GLY A 192 -6.01 14.26 3.84
N PHE A 193 -6.02 13.07 3.22
CA PHE A 193 -5.20 11.95 3.65
C PHE A 193 -3.70 12.19 3.44
N ILE A 194 -3.29 12.77 2.32
CA ILE A 194 -1.90 13.12 2.06
C ILE A 194 -1.42 14.14 3.10
N THR A 195 -2.20 15.20 3.31
CA THR A 195 -1.87 16.26 4.29
C THR A 195 -1.81 15.69 5.71
N ALA A 196 -2.79 14.87 6.11
CA ALA A 196 -2.81 14.21 7.41
C ALA A 196 -1.58 13.30 7.61
N SER A 197 -1.16 12.57 6.57
CA SER A 197 0.02 11.71 6.61
C SER A 197 1.31 12.50 6.77
N ILE A 198 1.46 13.62 6.04
CA ILE A 198 2.61 14.52 6.16
C ILE A 198 2.66 15.14 7.56
N VAL A 199 1.53 15.63 8.07
CA VAL A 199 1.42 16.21 9.41
C VAL A 199 1.72 15.18 10.48
N ALA A 200 1.15 13.97 10.39
CA ALA A 200 1.42 12.89 11.33
C ALA A 200 2.91 12.48 11.31
N GLY A 201 3.52 12.38 10.14
CA GLY A 201 4.95 12.12 9.99
C GLY A 201 5.82 13.22 10.60
N TYR A 202 5.47 14.49 10.38
CA TYR A 202 6.17 15.64 10.95
C TYR A 202 6.05 15.69 12.48
N LEU A 203 4.85 15.46 13.02
CA LEU A 203 4.61 15.44 14.46
C LEU A 203 5.34 14.29 15.16
N SER A 204 5.38 13.12 14.54
CA SER A 204 6.14 11.96 15.00
C SER A 204 7.64 12.27 15.07
N TRP A 205 8.20 12.81 13.99
CA TRP A 205 9.60 13.24 13.93
C TRP A 205 9.95 14.33 14.95
N LYS A 206 9.06 15.31 15.17
CA LYS A 206 9.25 16.36 16.19
C LYS A 206 9.29 15.78 17.60
N ARG A 207 8.38 14.84 17.92
CA ARG A 207 8.32 14.18 19.22
C ARG A 207 9.59 13.39 19.54
N ASP A 208 10.16 12.69 18.55
CA ASP A 208 11.40 11.94 18.71
C ASP A 208 12.64 12.83 18.95
N ARG A 209 12.56 14.12 18.59
CA ARG A 209 13.62 15.09 18.90
C ARG A 209 13.51 15.70 20.30
N GLU A 210 12.32 15.79 20.87
CA GLU A 210 12.07 16.33 22.20
C GLU A 210 12.36 15.30 23.32
N THR A 211 12.45 14.03 22.98
CA THR A 211 12.74 12.91 23.91
C THR A 211 14.21 12.49 23.93
N LYS A 212 15.09 13.14 23.15
CA LYS A 212 16.54 12.97 23.16
C LYS A 212 17.22 14.18 23.78
#